data_980870295da1911c099aa3ce2c097b83
#
_entry.id   980870295da1911c099aa3ce2c097b83
#
_cell.length_a   1.000
_cell.length_b   1.000
_cell.length_c   1.000
_cell.angle_alpha   90.00
_cell.angle_beta   90.00
_cell.angle_gamma   90.00
#
_symmetry.space_group_name_H-M   'P 1'
#
loop_
_entity.id
_entity.type
_entity.pdbx_description
1 polymer ?
#
loop_
_entity_poly.entity_id
_entity_poly.type
_entity_poly.pdbx_seq_one_letter_code
_entity_poly.pdbx_strand_id
1 'polypeptide(L)'
;MVFTSETLRVFLAVIDEGSFSAAARVLGRVPSAVNMAISQLEAELDLVLFDRATRKALPTPAARALEPQARQVASQLNLLDAHALQLHAGLERRFVLVMAPELQTGAWSRPLVTLAEEFPALEIEIRSAARAEAIRLLHDGSVDLALIFERPGINEQEGFAEAGSQLLTAVAAPGYPSTRTGRPLGETLMADTRQIVVAGGDRNASDPQIVLSQRVWLTDSYLATLDLVQAGLGWAYLPHPLVRPLIAAGLLEQVQFDNMASQIRRWIDVIWIKNRPQGLGARRYLQLLREQIGTKPE
;
A
#
# COMPACT_ATOMS: atom_id res chain seq x y z
N MET A 1 3.87 -26.45 31.26
CA MET A 1 3.99 -26.21 29.80
C MET A 1 5.42 -26.56 29.45
N VAL A 2 5.63 -27.55 28.59
CA VAL A 2 6.96 -28.12 28.31
C VAL A 2 7.85 -27.13 27.53
N PHE A 3 7.30 -26.49 26.51
CA PHE A 3 8.03 -25.47 25.76
C PHE A 3 7.84 -24.08 26.38
N THR A 4 8.93 -23.48 26.79
CA THR A 4 9.03 -22.06 27.15
C THR A 4 9.73 -21.30 26.00
N SER A 5 9.69 -19.96 25.99
CA SER A 5 10.45 -19.18 25.02
C SER A 5 11.95 -19.48 25.06
N GLU A 6 12.45 -19.80 26.24
CA GLU A 6 13.85 -20.13 26.47
C GLU A 6 14.22 -21.50 25.91
N THR A 7 13.47 -22.56 26.26
CA THR A 7 13.70 -23.92 25.77
C THR A 7 13.55 -24.01 24.26
N LEU A 8 12.62 -23.22 23.70
CA LEU A 8 12.40 -23.09 22.27
C LEU A 8 13.63 -22.50 21.54
N ARG A 9 14.19 -21.40 22.06
CA ARG A 9 15.41 -20.79 21.53
C ARG A 9 16.60 -21.75 21.59
N VAL A 10 16.76 -22.47 22.69
CA VAL A 10 17.83 -23.45 22.83
C VAL A 10 17.68 -24.59 21.85
N PHE A 11 16.48 -25.13 21.70
CA PHE A 11 16.17 -26.21 20.75
C PHE A 11 16.51 -25.82 19.31
N LEU A 12 16.04 -24.66 18.85
CA LEU A 12 16.30 -24.16 17.50
C LEU A 12 17.79 -23.86 17.28
N ALA A 13 18.46 -23.25 18.26
CA ALA A 13 19.89 -22.96 18.15
C ALA A 13 20.72 -24.23 17.99
N VAL A 14 20.38 -25.34 18.68
CA VAL A 14 21.09 -26.62 18.52
C VAL A 14 20.85 -27.22 17.12
N ILE A 15 19.65 -27.07 16.56
CA ILE A 15 19.34 -27.50 15.18
C ILE A 15 20.18 -26.70 14.17
N ASP A 16 20.16 -25.36 14.29
CA ASP A 16 20.81 -24.45 13.35
C ASP A 16 22.33 -24.61 13.36
N GLU A 17 22.93 -24.72 14.53
CA GLU A 17 24.36 -24.79 14.72
C GLU A 17 24.94 -26.22 14.60
N GLY A 18 24.09 -27.23 14.65
CA GLY A 18 24.47 -28.65 14.56
C GLY A 18 25.40 -29.13 15.69
N SER A 19 25.58 -28.31 16.75
CA SER A 19 26.36 -28.73 17.93
C SER A 19 25.97 -27.93 19.19
N PHE A 20 25.98 -28.60 20.35
CA PHE A 20 25.69 -27.94 21.66
C PHE A 20 26.68 -26.83 21.98
N SER A 21 27.96 -26.99 21.63
CA SER A 21 28.98 -25.98 21.90
C SER A 21 28.85 -24.74 21.00
N ALA A 22 28.43 -24.90 19.75
CA ALA A 22 28.20 -23.77 18.85
C ALA A 22 26.92 -23.05 19.23
N ALA A 23 25.83 -23.75 19.52
CA ALA A 23 24.59 -23.18 20.05
C ALA A 23 24.83 -22.38 21.34
N ALA A 24 25.64 -22.92 22.25
CA ALA A 24 26.00 -22.21 23.49
C ALA A 24 26.71 -20.87 23.22
N ARG A 25 27.61 -20.81 22.25
CA ARG A 25 28.29 -19.56 21.86
C ARG A 25 27.31 -18.52 21.33
N VAL A 26 26.40 -18.93 20.42
CA VAL A 26 25.39 -18.04 19.84
C VAL A 26 24.43 -17.52 20.92
N LEU A 27 24.07 -18.37 21.90
CA LEU A 27 23.18 -18.02 22.99
C LEU A 27 23.87 -17.27 24.15
N GLY A 28 25.20 -17.07 24.10
CA GLY A 28 25.94 -16.45 25.20
C GLY A 28 25.94 -17.30 26.47
N ARG A 29 25.92 -18.64 26.36
CA ARG A 29 25.83 -19.59 27.49
C ARG A 29 27.00 -20.56 27.53
N VAL A 30 27.10 -21.28 28.64
CA VAL A 30 28.05 -22.40 28.76
C VAL A 30 27.43 -23.66 28.12
N PRO A 31 28.24 -24.54 27.48
CA PRO A 31 27.74 -25.76 26.82
C PRO A 31 26.95 -26.70 27.74
N SER A 32 27.33 -26.77 29.03
CA SER A 32 26.62 -27.57 30.03
C SER A 32 25.16 -27.10 30.24
N ALA A 33 24.90 -25.77 30.21
CA ALA A 33 23.55 -25.24 30.40
C ALA A 33 22.66 -25.57 29.20
N VAL A 34 23.20 -25.48 27.96
CA VAL A 34 22.46 -25.86 26.73
C VAL A 34 22.16 -27.36 26.74
N ASN A 35 23.14 -28.17 27.12
CA ASN A 35 22.94 -29.63 27.22
C ASN A 35 21.89 -30.00 28.25
N MET A 36 21.93 -29.35 29.44
CA MET A 36 20.96 -29.57 30.50
C MET A 36 19.54 -29.17 30.07
N ALA A 37 19.40 -28.02 29.41
CA ALA A 37 18.10 -27.56 28.89
C ALA A 37 17.48 -28.53 27.87
N ILE A 38 18.30 -29.05 26.96
CA ILE A 38 17.82 -30.06 25.99
C ILE A 38 17.49 -31.38 26.70
N SER A 39 18.35 -31.87 27.62
CA SER A 39 18.07 -33.10 28.35
C SER A 39 16.79 -33.01 29.19
N GLN A 40 16.52 -31.85 29.79
CA GLN A 40 15.28 -31.61 30.51
C GLN A 40 14.09 -31.62 29.56
N LEU A 41 14.19 -30.95 28.40
CA LEU A 41 13.14 -30.94 27.39
C LEU A 41 12.84 -32.35 26.86
N GLU A 42 13.88 -33.17 26.60
CA GLU A 42 13.76 -34.57 26.20
C GLU A 42 13.06 -35.40 27.27
N ALA A 43 13.41 -35.20 28.54
CA ALA A 43 12.77 -35.89 29.65
C ALA A 43 11.30 -35.51 29.84
N GLU A 44 10.97 -34.22 29.72
CA GLU A 44 9.58 -33.76 29.85
C GLU A 44 8.68 -34.22 28.67
N LEU A 45 9.25 -34.42 27.49
CA LEU A 45 8.55 -34.90 26.30
C LEU A 45 8.52 -36.42 26.19
N ASP A 46 9.34 -37.12 26.96
CA ASP A 46 9.65 -38.55 26.79
C ASP A 46 10.12 -38.88 25.36
N LEU A 47 10.91 -38.00 24.77
CA LEU A 47 11.43 -38.09 23.41
C LEU A 47 12.93 -37.79 23.37
N VAL A 48 13.68 -38.55 22.56
CA VAL A 48 15.06 -38.19 22.21
C VAL A 48 15.02 -37.23 21.03
N LEU A 49 15.54 -36.01 21.19
CA LEU A 49 15.52 -35.00 20.15
C LEU A 49 16.84 -34.94 19.37
N PHE A 50 17.97 -35.27 20.03
CA PHE A 50 19.28 -35.22 19.38
C PHE A 50 20.06 -36.52 19.58
N ASP A 51 20.63 -37.03 18.50
CA ASP A 51 21.61 -38.12 18.57
C ASP A 51 22.95 -37.58 19.06
N ARG A 52 23.47 -38.17 20.12
CA ARG A 52 24.73 -37.81 20.80
C ARG A 52 25.87 -38.75 20.51
N ALA A 53 25.67 -39.74 19.60
CA ALA A 53 26.67 -40.73 19.28
C ALA A 53 27.93 -40.14 18.59
N THR A 54 27.78 -38.91 18.02
CA THR A 54 28.85 -38.20 17.37
C THR A 54 29.09 -36.81 18.01
N ARG A 55 30.18 -36.16 17.63
CA ARG A 55 30.49 -34.79 18.05
C ARG A 55 29.45 -33.75 17.55
N LYS A 56 28.64 -34.11 16.56
CA LYS A 56 27.56 -33.32 15.98
C LYS A 56 26.25 -33.69 16.67
N ALA A 57 25.45 -32.69 17.04
CA ALA A 57 24.10 -32.87 17.51
C ALA A 57 23.15 -33.05 16.31
N LEU A 58 22.95 -34.29 15.90
CA LEU A 58 22.07 -34.59 14.78
C LEU A 58 20.62 -34.67 15.23
N PRO A 59 19.68 -33.87 14.66
CA PRO A 59 18.29 -33.93 15.02
C PRO A 59 17.67 -35.27 14.62
N THR A 60 16.94 -35.89 15.56
CA THR A 60 16.18 -37.13 15.35
C THR A 60 14.94 -36.87 14.47
N PRO A 61 14.23 -37.91 13.99
CA PRO A 61 12.95 -37.73 13.31
C PRO A 61 11.91 -36.95 14.17
N ALA A 62 11.93 -37.15 15.49
CA ALA A 62 11.07 -36.41 16.41
C ALA A 62 11.41 -34.91 16.44
N ALA A 63 12.70 -34.55 16.54
CA ALA A 63 13.13 -33.15 16.48
C ALA A 63 12.75 -32.49 15.14
N ARG A 64 12.95 -33.17 14.02
CA ARG A 64 12.55 -32.70 12.68
C ARG A 64 11.05 -32.49 12.53
N ALA A 65 10.24 -33.33 13.16
CA ALA A 65 8.78 -33.20 13.16
C ALA A 65 8.32 -31.96 13.98
N LEU A 66 9.02 -31.62 15.06
CA LEU A 66 8.72 -30.49 15.92
C LEU A 66 9.27 -29.15 15.39
N GLU A 67 10.33 -29.18 14.60
CA GLU A 67 11.05 -28.00 14.13
C GLU A 67 10.14 -26.96 13.44
N PRO A 68 9.24 -27.30 12.49
CA PRO A 68 8.41 -26.31 11.81
C PRO A 68 7.52 -25.51 12.76
N GLN A 69 6.86 -26.20 13.70
CA GLN A 69 6.02 -25.56 14.71
C GLN A 69 6.83 -24.73 15.70
N ALA A 70 8.01 -25.22 16.09
CA ALA A 70 8.94 -24.50 16.94
C ALA A 70 9.39 -23.18 16.30
N ARG A 71 9.74 -23.19 15.00
CA ARG A 71 10.09 -21.98 14.25
C ARG A 71 8.93 -20.99 14.15
N GLN A 72 7.73 -21.50 13.91
CA GLN A 72 6.52 -20.67 13.85
C GLN A 72 6.26 -19.96 15.18
N VAL A 73 6.33 -20.68 16.32
CA VAL A 73 6.14 -20.09 17.65
C VAL A 73 7.24 -19.08 17.97
N ALA A 74 8.50 -19.39 17.65
CA ALA A 74 9.62 -18.45 17.84
C ALA A 74 9.43 -17.16 17.03
N SER A 75 8.97 -17.28 15.78
CA SER A 75 8.64 -16.12 14.94
C SER A 75 7.53 -15.27 15.56
N GLN A 76 6.46 -15.89 16.08
CA GLN A 76 5.36 -15.17 16.74
C GLN A 76 5.81 -14.45 18.03
N LEU A 77 6.71 -15.05 18.81
CA LEU A 77 7.28 -14.40 19.99
C LEU A 77 8.13 -13.19 19.61
N ASN A 78 8.96 -13.30 18.58
CA ASN A 78 9.75 -12.18 18.07
C ASN A 78 8.87 -11.02 17.55
N LEU A 79 7.77 -11.35 16.86
CA LEU A 79 6.78 -10.36 16.41
C LEU A 79 6.11 -9.67 17.61
N LEU A 80 5.77 -10.41 18.65
CA LEU A 80 5.17 -9.84 19.86
C LEU A 80 6.14 -8.88 20.56
N ASP A 81 7.40 -9.27 20.72
CA ASP A 81 8.44 -8.42 21.32
C ASP A 81 8.65 -7.15 20.49
N ALA A 82 8.76 -7.27 19.17
CA ALA A 82 8.88 -6.14 18.26
C ALA A 82 7.67 -5.20 18.37
N HIS A 83 6.45 -5.76 18.38
CA HIS A 83 5.22 -4.99 18.52
C HIS A 83 5.15 -4.24 19.85
N ALA A 84 5.55 -4.88 20.97
CA ALA A 84 5.59 -4.23 22.27
C ALA A 84 6.55 -3.01 22.28
N LEU A 85 7.72 -3.13 21.63
CA LEU A 85 8.66 -2.03 21.47
C LEU A 85 8.10 -0.91 20.58
N GLN A 86 7.42 -1.26 19.50
CA GLN A 86 6.78 -0.31 18.58
C GLN A 86 5.62 0.44 19.25
N LEU A 87 4.79 -0.25 20.06
CA LEU A 87 3.74 0.38 20.86
C LEU A 87 4.33 1.39 21.85
N HIS A 88 5.46 1.05 22.51
CA HIS A 88 6.17 1.98 23.38
C HIS A 88 6.69 3.22 22.61
N ALA A 89 7.07 3.06 21.35
CA ALA A 89 7.49 4.15 20.46
C ALA A 89 6.32 4.94 19.86
N GLY A 90 5.07 4.60 20.20
CA GLY A 90 3.84 5.28 19.75
C GLY A 90 3.30 4.76 18.41
N LEU A 91 3.51 3.48 18.08
CA LEU A 91 2.84 2.85 16.96
C LEU A 91 1.34 2.75 17.26
N GLU A 92 0.53 3.27 16.35
CA GLU A 92 -0.91 3.07 16.37
C GLU A 92 -1.27 1.62 16.05
N ARG A 93 -2.36 1.11 16.61
CA ARG A 93 -2.86 -0.22 16.25
C ARG A 93 -3.31 -0.28 14.80
N ARG A 94 -3.90 0.80 14.29
CA ARG A 94 -4.50 0.90 12.98
C ARG A 94 -4.13 2.24 12.35
N PHE A 95 -3.68 2.19 11.12
CA PHE A 95 -3.44 3.33 10.25
C PHE A 95 -4.50 3.34 9.15
N VAL A 96 -5.28 4.41 9.07
CA VAL A 96 -6.37 4.56 8.09
C VAL A 96 -6.02 5.65 7.09
N LEU A 97 -5.89 5.25 5.83
CA LEU A 97 -5.64 6.14 4.71
C LEU A 97 -6.91 6.24 3.85
N VAL A 98 -7.43 7.44 3.64
CA VAL A 98 -8.47 7.67 2.64
C VAL A 98 -7.88 8.29 1.39
N MET A 99 -8.39 7.89 0.24
CA MET A 99 -7.98 8.44 -1.05
C MET A 99 -9.16 8.75 -1.93
N ALA A 100 -9.01 9.75 -2.80
CA ALA A 100 -9.98 10.00 -3.85
C ALA A 100 -10.04 8.79 -4.80
N PRO A 101 -11.24 8.40 -5.28
CA PRO A 101 -11.40 7.26 -6.19
C PRO A 101 -10.48 7.31 -7.41
N GLU A 102 -10.18 8.52 -7.86
CA GLU A 102 -9.32 8.82 -8.99
C GLU A 102 -7.83 8.52 -8.74
N LEU A 103 -7.42 8.29 -7.50
CA LEU A 103 -6.03 8.04 -7.11
C LEU A 103 -5.71 6.55 -6.92
N GLN A 104 -6.60 5.63 -7.26
CA GLN A 104 -6.41 4.18 -7.05
C GLN A 104 -5.30 3.59 -7.93
N THR A 105 -4.85 4.31 -8.95
CA THR A 105 -3.72 3.91 -9.79
C THR A 105 -2.55 4.86 -9.58
N GLY A 106 -1.59 4.52 -8.75
CA GLY A 106 -0.48 5.44 -8.52
C GLY A 106 0.66 4.91 -7.66
N ALA A 107 1.67 5.73 -7.53
CA ALA A 107 2.88 5.41 -6.78
C ALA A 107 2.69 5.44 -5.24
N TRP A 108 1.53 5.88 -4.75
CA TRP A 108 1.19 5.99 -3.32
C TRP A 108 1.21 4.65 -2.57
N SER A 109 1.03 3.52 -3.27
CA SER A 109 1.03 2.19 -2.64
C SER A 109 2.43 1.66 -2.35
N ARG A 110 3.46 2.15 -3.04
CA ARG A 110 4.84 1.69 -2.82
C ARG A 110 5.33 1.88 -1.39
N PRO A 111 5.10 3.05 -0.74
CA PRO A 111 5.47 3.22 0.67
C PRO A 111 4.82 2.23 1.62
N LEU A 112 3.63 1.70 1.28
CA LEU A 112 2.94 0.72 2.10
C LEU A 112 3.67 -0.62 2.16
N VAL A 113 4.44 -0.98 1.12
CA VAL A 113 5.27 -2.21 1.12
C VAL A 113 6.32 -2.12 2.23
N THR A 114 7.09 -1.03 2.23
CA THR A 114 8.11 -0.79 3.27
C THR A 114 7.48 -0.67 4.66
N LEU A 115 6.32 0.00 4.76
CA LEU A 115 5.60 0.16 6.02
C LEU A 115 5.16 -1.20 6.60
N ALA A 116 4.67 -2.11 5.75
CA ALA A 116 4.27 -3.46 6.16
C ALA A 116 5.46 -4.32 6.62
N GLU A 117 6.63 -4.13 6.02
CA GLU A 117 7.87 -4.80 6.43
C GLU A 117 8.41 -4.25 7.77
N GLU A 118 8.39 -2.93 7.94
CA GLU A 118 8.86 -2.27 9.17
C GLU A 118 7.90 -2.49 10.36
N PHE A 119 6.59 -2.56 10.10
CA PHE A 119 5.54 -2.65 11.12
C PHE A 119 4.55 -3.80 10.82
N PRO A 120 4.96 -5.06 10.92
CA PRO A 120 4.12 -6.20 10.54
C PRO A 120 2.85 -6.39 11.39
N ALA A 121 2.78 -5.76 12.56
CA ALA A 121 1.60 -5.77 13.43
C ALA A 121 0.64 -4.59 13.20
N LEU A 122 1.01 -3.62 12.34
CA LEU A 122 0.17 -2.48 12.03
C LEU A 122 -0.98 -2.89 11.11
N GLU A 123 -2.22 -2.67 11.55
CA GLU A 123 -3.39 -2.84 10.70
C GLU A 123 -3.49 -1.64 9.75
N ILE A 124 -3.45 -1.87 8.44
CA ILE A 124 -3.60 -0.80 7.44
C ILE A 124 -4.98 -0.91 6.80
N GLU A 125 -5.75 0.17 6.87
CA GLU A 125 -7.03 0.28 6.18
C GLU A 125 -6.98 1.37 5.12
N ILE A 126 -7.40 1.03 3.91
CA ILE A 126 -7.48 1.96 2.79
C ILE A 126 -8.94 2.14 2.43
N ARG A 127 -9.40 3.39 2.48
CA ARG A 127 -10.76 3.79 2.10
C ARG A 127 -10.74 4.58 0.80
N SER A 128 -11.81 4.47 0.05
CA SER A 128 -12.06 5.33 -1.10
C SER A 128 -13.24 6.23 -0.79
N ALA A 129 -13.06 7.54 -0.96
CA ALA A 129 -14.12 8.51 -0.76
C ALA A 129 -13.89 9.75 -1.63
N ALA A 130 -14.98 10.37 -2.07
CA ALA A 130 -14.91 11.65 -2.76
C ALA A 130 -14.17 12.69 -1.93
N ARG A 131 -13.52 13.66 -2.57
CA ARG A 131 -12.71 14.69 -1.90
C ARG A 131 -13.40 15.33 -0.68
N ALA A 132 -14.66 15.77 -0.81
CA ALA A 132 -15.38 16.40 0.28
C ALA A 132 -15.59 15.44 1.46
N GLU A 133 -15.93 14.18 1.17
CA GLU A 133 -16.11 13.14 2.17
C GLU A 133 -14.78 12.74 2.81
N ALA A 134 -13.70 12.61 2.02
CA ALA A 134 -12.36 12.32 2.53
C ALA A 134 -11.90 13.39 3.54
N ILE A 135 -12.15 14.67 3.24
CA ILE A 135 -11.85 15.78 4.14
C ILE A 135 -12.71 15.68 5.40
N ARG A 136 -14.01 15.39 5.28
CA ARG A 136 -14.90 15.21 6.44
C ARG A 136 -14.42 14.08 7.36
N LEU A 137 -14.08 12.90 6.79
CA LEU A 137 -13.55 11.76 7.54
C LEU A 137 -12.21 12.08 8.22
N LEU A 138 -11.40 12.94 7.63
CA LEU A 138 -10.17 13.42 8.24
C LEU A 138 -10.45 14.31 9.46
N HIS A 139 -11.40 15.25 9.33
CA HIS A 139 -11.74 16.17 10.42
C HIS A 139 -12.44 15.48 11.58
N ASP A 140 -13.31 14.50 11.34
CA ASP A 140 -13.99 13.74 12.42
C ASP A 140 -13.09 12.67 13.07
N GLY A 141 -11.91 12.40 12.48
CA GLY A 141 -10.93 11.46 13.02
C GLY A 141 -11.15 10.00 12.66
N SER A 142 -12.01 9.75 11.70
CA SER A 142 -12.23 8.42 11.17
C SER A 142 -11.08 7.91 10.31
N VAL A 143 -10.20 8.82 9.87
CA VAL A 143 -8.99 8.53 9.10
C VAL A 143 -7.81 9.38 9.57
N ASP A 144 -6.61 8.89 9.37
CA ASP A 144 -5.37 9.54 9.81
C ASP A 144 -4.80 10.47 8.73
N LEU A 145 -4.84 10.03 7.48
CA LEU A 145 -4.35 10.76 6.32
C LEU A 145 -5.34 10.69 5.17
N ALA A 146 -5.37 11.74 4.35
CA ALA A 146 -6.13 11.73 3.11
C ALA A 146 -5.25 12.11 1.92
N LEU A 147 -5.32 11.31 0.84
CA LEU A 147 -4.74 11.59 -0.46
C LEU A 147 -5.81 12.15 -1.39
N ILE A 148 -5.63 13.37 -1.84
CA ILE A 148 -6.56 14.06 -2.73
C ILE A 148 -5.82 14.79 -3.84
N PHE A 149 -6.49 15.12 -4.92
CA PHE A 149 -5.95 16.11 -5.84
C PHE A 149 -5.90 17.48 -5.19
N GLU A 150 -4.87 18.26 -5.56
CA GLU A 150 -4.68 19.63 -5.12
C GLU A 150 -5.98 20.44 -5.18
N ARG A 151 -6.13 21.34 -4.25
CA ARG A 151 -7.32 22.19 -4.14
C ARG A 151 -6.94 23.67 -3.99
N PRO A 152 -7.79 24.60 -4.47
CA PRO A 152 -7.67 26.00 -4.14
C PRO A 152 -7.91 26.21 -2.63
N GLY A 153 -6.96 26.81 -1.96
CA GLY A 153 -7.08 27.14 -0.54
C GLY A 153 -6.69 26.01 0.41
N ILE A 154 -6.05 26.41 1.50
CA ILE A 154 -5.56 25.53 2.57
C ILE A 154 -6.35 25.85 3.82
N ASN A 155 -6.87 24.83 4.50
CA ASN A 155 -7.47 25.00 5.82
C ASN A 155 -6.36 25.15 6.87
N GLU A 156 -6.44 26.16 7.73
CA GLU A 156 -5.41 26.43 8.76
C GLU A 156 -5.21 25.26 9.72
N GLN A 157 -6.24 24.44 9.96
CA GLN A 157 -6.17 23.26 10.82
C GLN A 157 -5.47 22.08 10.16
N GLU A 158 -5.24 22.13 8.85
CA GLU A 158 -4.66 21.04 8.08
C GLU A 158 -3.19 21.28 7.80
N GLY A 159 -2.40 20.20 7.94
CA GLY A 159 -1.09 20.09 7.33
C GLY A 159 -1.23 19.40 5.98
N PHE A 160 -0.35 19.72 5.06
CA PHE A 160 -0.30 19.06 3.76
C PHE A 160 1.15 18.89 3.29
N ALA A 161 1.34 17.93 2.42
CA ALA A 161 2.58 17.78 1.65
C ALA A 161 2.22 17.24 0.26
N GLU A 162 3.04 17.60 -0.72
CA GLU A 162 2.94 17.00 -2.03
C GLU A 162 3.20 15.49 -1.96
N ALA A 163 2.33 14.69 -2.57
CA ALA A 163 2.42 13.25 -2.67
C ALA A 163 2.71 12.78 -4.11
N GLY A 164 3.01 13.70 -5.00
CA GLY A 164 3.32 13.46 -6.40
C GLY A 164 2.31 14.03 -7.38
N SER A 165 2.25 13.45 -8.56
CA SER A 165 1.30 13.87 -9.60
C SER A 165 0.79 12.68 -10.39
N GLN A 166 -0.39 12.82 -10.96
CA GLN A 166 -1.01 11.85 -11.85
C GLN A 166 -1.22 12.48 -13.24
N LEU A 167 -0.73 11.78 -14.26
CA LEU A 167 -0.99 12.12 -15.65
C LEU A 167 -2.30 11.47 -16.06
N LEU A 168 -3.25 12.25 -16.54
CA LEU A 168 -4.50 11.81 -17.14
C LEU A 168 -4.40 11.99 -18.64
N THR A 169 -4.90 11.02 -19.42
CA THR A 169 -4.93 11.04 -20.88
C THR A 169 -6.37 10.99 -21.35
N ALA A 170 -6.74 11.88 -22.26
CA ALA A 170 -8.02 11.85 -22.93
C ALA A 170 -8.06 10.68 -23.92
N VAL A 171 -9.03 9.78 -23.76
CA VAL A 171 -9.16 8.57 -24.57
C VAL A 171 -10.59 8.33 -24.99
N ALA A 172 -10.76 7.66 -26.14
CA ALA A 172 -12.03 7.19 -26.67
C ALA A 172 -11.83 5.82 -27.35
N ALA A 173 -12.93 5.13 -27.65
CA ALA A 173 -12.90 3.93 -28.49
C ALA A 173 -12.44 4.26 -29.91
N PRO A 174 -11.78 3.32 -30.61
CA PRO A 174 -11.49 3.47 -32.04
C PRO A 174 -12.76 3.77 -32.85
N GLY A 175 -12.66 4.76 -33.71
CA GLY A 175 -13.81 5.16 -34.56
C GLY A 175 -14.88 6.01 -33.85
N TYR A 176 -14.69 6.40 -32.59
CA TYR A 176 -15.52 7.42 -31.95
C TYR A 176 -15.38 8.76 -32.70
N PRO A 177 -16.39 9.66 -32.72
CA PRO A 177 -16.30 10.92 -33.48
C PRO A 177 -15.03 11.74 -33.26
N SER A 178 -14.46 11.67 -32.06
CA SER A 178 -13.21 12.34 -31.74
C SER A 178 -11.96 11.69 -32.34
N THR A 179 -12.03 10.43 -32.76
CA THR A 179 -10.88 9.68 -33.31
C THR A 179 -11.07 9.34 -34.79
N ARG A 180 -12.32 9.26 -35.24
CA ARG A 180 -12.69 8.82 -36.62
C ARG A 180 -12.16 9.72 -37.73
N THR A 181 -12.05 11.02 -37.51
CA THR A 181 -11.67 11.98 -38.55
C THR A 181 -10.17 12.12 -38.71
N GLY A 182 -9.37 11.60 -37.78
CA GLY A 182 -7.92 11.86 -37.69
C GLY A 182 -7.56 13.33 -37.54
N ARG A 183 -8.53 14.21 -37.28
CA ARG A 183 -8.36 15.63 -37.04
C ARG A 183 -8.58 15.92 -35.56
N PRO A 184 -7.83 16.87 -34.98
CA PRO A 184 -8.06 17.32 -33.63
C PRO A 184 -9.50 17.80 -33.39
N LEU A 185 -10.01 17.62 -32.18
CA LEU A 185 -11.34 18.10 -31.79
C LEU A 185 -11.29 19.61 -31.53
N GLY A 186 -12.04 20.35 -32.37
CA GLY A 186 -12.31 21.76 -32.09
C GLY A 186 -13.38 21.94 -30.99
N GLU A 187 -13.47 23.13 -30.43
CA GLU A 187 -14.37 23.46 -29.31
C GLU A 187 -15.83 23.06 -29.55
N THR A 188 -16.37 23.34 -30.72
CA THR A 188 -17.77 23.03 -31.08
C THR A 188 -18.04 21.54 -31.05
N LEU A 189 -17.16 20.75 -31.64
CA LEU A 189 -17.32 19.30 -31.71
C LEU A 189 -17.09 18.66 -30.34
N MET A 190 -16.15 19.19 -29.55
CA MET A 190 -15.91 18.77 -28.17
C MET A 190 -17.14 19.00 -27.30
N ALA A 191 -17.79 20.17 -27.41
CA ALA A 191 -18.99 20.49 -26.65
C ALA A 191 -20.16 19.53 -26.97
N ASP A 192 -20.25 19.06 -28.20
CA ASP A 192 -21.32 18.17 -28.69
C ASP A 192 -21.04 16.67 -28.44
N THR A 193 -19.80 16.29 -28.20
CA THR A 193 -19.44 14.88 -27.87
C THR A 193 -19.72 14.58 -26.39
N ARG A 194 -20.08 13.33 -26.09
CA ARG A 194 -20.29 12.91 -24.70
C ARG A 194 -18.96 12.72 -24.00
N GLN A 195 -18.80 13.38 -22.87
CA GLN A 195 -17.71 13.16 -21.94
C GLN A 195 -18.21 12.32 -20.76
N ILE A 196 -17.41 11.33 -20.35
CA ILE A 196 -17.65 10.52 -19.15
C ILE A 196 -16.63 10.98 -18.09
N VAL A 197 -17.12 11.44 -16.96
CA VAL A 197 -16.33 12.05 -15.90
C VAL A 197 -16.43 11.23 -14.63
N VAL A 198 -15.28 10.92 -14.03
CA VAL A 198 -15.27 10.32 -12.69
C VAL A 198 -15.47 11.45 -11.68
N ALA A 199 -16.60 11.44 -11.02
CA ALA A 199 -16.96 12.41 -10.01
C ALA A 199 -17.48 11.66 -8.78
N GLY A 200 -16.82 11.83 -7.65
CA GLY A 200 -17.15 11.13 -6.42
C GLY A 200 -18.46 11.54 -5.78
N GLY A 201 -19.60 11.36 -6.46
CA GLY A 201 -20.94 11.54 -5.91
C GLY A 201 -21.45 12.98 -5.78
N ASP A 202 -20.60 13.97 -5.84
CA ASP A 202 -21.01 15.39 -5.83
C ASP A 202 -20.87 16.00 -7.23
N ARG A 203 -22.01 16.29 -7.85
CA ARG A 203 -22.07 16.95 -9.18
C ARG A 203 -21.37 18.31 -9.20
N ASN A 204 -21.30 18.98 -8.06
CA ASN A 204 -20.68 20.32 -7.94
C ASN A 204 -19.17 20.21 -7.64
N ALA A 205 -18.66 19.03 -7.32
CA ALA A 205 -17.25 18.80 -7.04
C ALA A 205 -16.43 18.42 -8.27
N SER A 206 -17.04 18.30 -9.46
CA SER A 206 -16.32 18.10 -10.71
C SER A 206 -15.41 19.30 -10.97
N ASP A 207 -14.13 19.04 -11.12
CA ASP A 207 -13.16 20.08 -11.42
C ASP A 207 -13.49 20.72 -12.78
N PRO A 208 -13.75 22.04 -12.83
CA PRO A 208 -14.06 22.73 -14.08
C PRO A 208 -12.99 22.58 -15.17
N GLN A 209 -11.74 22.29 -14.77
CA GLN A 209 -10.63 22.08 -15.70
C GLN A 209 -10.70 20.72 -16.43
N ILE A 210 -11.50 19.79 -15.92
CA ILE A 210 -11.64 18.44 -16.50
C ILE A 210 -12.94 18.30 -17.30
N VAL A 211 -13.99 19.05 -16.94
CA VAL A 211 -15.28 18.98 -17.62
C VAL A 211 -15.32 19.95 -18.78
N LEU A 212 -15.22 19.43 -19.99
CA LEU A 212 -15.07 20.20 -21.24
C LEU A 212 -16.29 20.10 -22.15
N SER A 213 -17.11 19.06 -21.97
CA SER A 213 -18.29 18.82 -22.79
C SER A 213 -19.57 19.30 -22.10
N GLN A 214 -20.57 19.70 -22.90
CA GLN A 214 -21.92 19.99 -22.41
C GLN A 214 -22.73 18.71 -22.12
N ARG A 215 -22.35 17.58 -22.73
CA ARG A 215 -22.98 16.28 -22.55
C ARG A 215 -22.13 15.41 -21.65
N VAL A 216 -22.43 15.45 -20.35
CA VAL A 216 -21.63 14.75 -19.33
C VAL A 216 -22.40 13.57 -18.74
N TRP A 217 -21.75 12.42 -18.68
CA TRP A 217 -22.12 11.31 -17.81
C TRP A 217 -21.16 11.26 -16.63
N LEU A 218 -21.69 10.96 -15.46
CA LEU A 218 -20.91 10.88 -14.22
C LEU A 218 -20.82 9.43 -13.78
N THR A 219 -19.64 9.04 -13.32
CA THR A 219 -19.38 7.75 -12.65
C THR A 219 -18.60 8.02 -11.37
N ASP A 220 -18.52 7.03 -10.50
CA ASP A 220 -17.68 7.03 -9.31
C ASP A 220 -16.49 6.07 -9.42
N SER A 221 -16.26 5.48 -10.59
CA SER A 221 -15.28 4.46 -10.82
C SER A 221 -14.55 4.61 -12.16
N TYR A 222 -13.23 4.56 -12.14
CA TYR A 222 -12.43 4.50 -13.37
C TYR A 222 -12.69 3.24 -14.20
N LEU A 223 -12.99 2.11 -13.57
CA LEU A 223 -13.30 0.87 -14.31
C LEU A 223 -14.62 1.00 -15.05
N ALA A 224 -15.67 1.51 -14.40
CA ALA A 224 -16.93 1.77 -15.09
C ALA A 224 -16.77 2.79 -16.22
N THR A 225 -15.99 3.85 -15.99
CA THR A 225 -15.67 4.83 -17.05
C THR A 225 -14.95 4.17 -18.22
N LEU A 226 -13.97 3.33 -17.94
CA LEU A 226 -13.22 2.61 -18.97
C LEU A 226 -14.13 1.72 -19.83
N ASP A 227 -15.01 0.95 -19.20
CA ASP A 227 -15.97 0.08 -19.90
C ASP A 227 -16.89 0.89 -20.80
N LEU A 228 -17.42 2.03 -20.32
CA LEU A 228 -18.26 2.92 -21.11
C LEU A 228 -17.51 3.55 -22.30
N VAL A 229 -16.24 3.93 -22.09
CA VAL A 229 -15.39 4.46 -23.16
C VAL A 229 -15.08 3.40 -24.20
N GLN A 230 -14.73 2.18 -23.79
CA GLN A 230 -14.47 1.06 -24.72
C GLN A 230 -15.73 0.65 -25.51
N ALA A 231 -16.90 0.78 -24.90
CA ALA A 231 -18.18 0.58 -25.58
C ALA A 231 -18.53 1.70 -26.57
N GLY A 232 -17.68 2.73 -26.72
CA GLY A 232 -17.90 3.84 -27.66
C GLY A 232 -18.97 4.85 -27.21
N LEU A 233 -19.34 4.86 -25.94
CA LEU A 233 -20.40 5.72 -25.42
C LEU A 233 -19.95 7.16 -25.15
N GLY A 234 -18.64 7.40 -25.08
CA GLY A 234 -18.07 8.71 -24.81
C GLY A 234 -16.55 8.69 -24.83
N TRP A 235 -15.97 9.83 -24.47
CA TRP A 235 -14.54 9.98 -24.20
C TRP A 235 -14.32 10.38 -22.74
N ALA A 236 -13.15 10.11 -22.20
CA ALA A 236 -12.83 10.45 -20.80
C ALA A 236 -11.34 10.78 -20.61
N TYR A 237 -11.04 11.56 -19.59
CA TYR A 237 -9.71 11.61 -19.01
C TYR A 237 -9.54 10.44 -18.04
N LEU A 238 -8.59 9.56 -18.34
CA LEU A 238 -8.27 8.40 -17.51
C LEU A 238 -6.78 8.39 -17.16
N PRO A 239 -6.39 7.77 -16.03
CA PRO A 239 -4.99 7.66 -15.62
C PRO A 239 -4.13 7.04 -16.73
N HIS A 240 -3.06 7.74 -17.12
CA HIS A 240 -2.16 7.27 -18.18
C HIS A 240 -1.66 5.84 -17.99
N PRO A 241 -1.24 5.40 -16.77
CA PRO A 241 -0.82 4.01 -16.55
C PRO A 241 -1.92 2.98 -16.84
N LEU A 242 -3.19 3.35 -16.64
CA LEU A 242 -4.33 2.47 -16.92
C LEU A 242 -4.58 2.32 -18.41
N VAL A 243 -4.50 3.43 -19.17
CA VAL A 243 -4.88 3.43 -20.58
C VAL A 243 -3.73 3.16 -21.55
N ARG A 244 -2.49 3.37 -21.15
CA ARG A 244 -1.31 3.14 -21.99
C ARG A 244 -1.25 1.74 -22.63
N PRO A 245 -1.47 0.63 -21.89
CA PRO A 245 -1.49 -0.71 -22.48
C PRO A 245 -2.62 -0.89 -23.49
N LEU A 246 -3.78 -0.28 -23.24
CA LEU A 246 -4.96 -0.37 -24.11
C LEU A 246 -4.78 0.44 -25.39
N ILE A 247 -4.14 1.60 -25.30
CA ILE A 247 -3.75 2.39 -26.49
C ILE A 247 -2.75 1.61 -27.34
N ALA A 248 -1.74 1.01 -26.72
CA ALA A 248 -0.73 0.20 -27.42
C ALA A 248 -1.34 -1.04 -28.09
N ALA A 249 -2.43 -1.60 -27.55
CA ALA A 249 -3.18 -2.71 -28.11
C ALA A 249 -4.24 -2.29 -29.15
N GLY A 250 -4.41 -0.98 -29.42
CA GLY A 250 -5.43 -0.46 -30.35
C GLY A 250 -6.87 -0.58 -29.84
N LEU A 251 -7.07 -0.84 -28.55
CA LEU A 251 -8.38 -0.93 -27.90
C LEU A 251 -8.92 0.45 -27.51
N LEU A 252 -8.05 1.44 -27.38
CA LEU A 252 -8.36 2.84 -27.16
C LEU A 252 -7.50 3.70 -28.08
N GLU A 253 -7.97 4.89 -28.38
CA GLU A 253 -7.24 5.93 -29.08
C GLU A 253 -7.19 7.20 -28.24
N GLN A 254 -6.05 7.90 -28.28
CA GLN A 254 -5.90 9.19 -27.63
C GLN A 254 -6.70 10.25 -28.39
N VAL A 255 -7.55 10.97 -27.67
CA VAL A 255 -8.28 12.12 -28.23
C VAL A 255 -7.31 13.28 -28.40
N GLN A 256 -7.23 13.83 -29.60
CA GLN A 256 -6.45 15.03 -29.90
C GLN A 256 -7.35 16.26 -29.88
N PHE A 257 -6.91 17.35 -29.28
CA PHE A 257 -7.62 18.63 -29.24
C PHE A 257 -6.84 19.71 -30.01
N ASP A 258 -7.56 20.65 -30.63
CA ASP A 258 -6.95 21.73 -31.40
C ASP A 258 -6.22 22.75 -30.54
N ASN A 259 -6.76 23.07 -29.37
CA ASN A 259 -6.35 24.22 -28.53
C ASN A 259 -5.97 23.85 -27.10
N MET A 260 -5.88 22.56 -26.79
CA MET A 260 -5.51 22.10 -25.46
C MET A 260 -4.73 20.79 -25.50
N ALA A 261 -4.09 20.46 -24.39
CA ALA A 261 -3.34 19.23 -24.25
C ALA A 261 -4.28 18.01 -24.10
N SER A 262 -3.98 16.95 -24.84
CA SER A 262 -4.64 15.64 -24.70
C SER A 262 -4.26 14.91 -23.40
N GLN A 263 -3.28 15.45 -22.70
CA GLN A 263 -2.84 14.97 -21.40
C GLN A 263 -2.81 16.13 -20.42
N ILE A 264 -3.30 15.88 -19.22
CA ILE A 264 -3.29 16.85 -18.12
C ILE A 264 -2.60 16.22 -16.91
N ARG A 265 -1.79 17.02 -16.23
CA ARG A 265 -1.14 16.62 -14.98
C ARG A 265 -1.90 17.20 -13.80
N ARG A 266 -2.23 16.34 -12.83
CA ARG A 266 -2.88 16.74 -11.58
C ARG A 266 -1.93 16.45 -10.43
N TRP A 267 -1.69 17.44 -9.59
CA TRP A 267 -0.91 17.27 -8.37
C TRP A 267 -1.73 16.56 -7.30
N ILE A 268 -1.06 15.81 -6.47
CA ILE A 268 -1.66 15.01 -5.40
C ILE A 268 -1.08 15.52 -4.10
N ASP A 269 -1.95 15.86 -3.17
CA ASP A 269 -1.60 16.22 -1.81
C ASP A 269 -1.96 15.09 -0.84
N VAL A 270 -1.09 14.87 0.14
CA VAL A 270 -1.43 14.17 1.37
C VAL A 270 -1.74 15.19 2.44
N ILE A 271 -2.89 15.06 3.09
CA ILE A 271 -3.35 15.98 4.13
C ILE A 271 -3.59 15.28 5.46
N TRP A 272 -3.40 16.03 6.55
CA TRP A 272 -3.62 15.57 7.93
C TRP A 272 -4.07 16.72 8.82
N ILE A 273 -4.60 16.43 10.01
CA ILE A 273 -4.95 17.45 11.00
C ILE A 273 -3.75 17.80 11.87
N LYS A 274 -3.33 19.08 11.88
CA LYS A 274 -2.13 19.57 12.60
C LYS A 274 -2.18 19.31 14.11
N ASN A 275 -3.34 19.51 14.72
CA ASN A 275 -3.51 19.40 16.16
C ASN A 275 -3.81 17.97 16.64
N ARG A 276 -3.79 16.98 15.75
CA ARG A 276 -3.94 15.57 16.09
C ARG A 276 -2.58 14.89 16.02
N PRO A 277 -2.10 14.28 17.12
CA PRO A 277 -0.87 13.51 17.10
C PRO A 277 -0.99 12.37 16.07
N GLN A 278 -0.02 12.28 15.18
CA GLN A 278 0.08 11.16 14.24
C GLN A 278 0.84 10.01 14.89
N GLY A 279 0.37 8.80 14.70
CA GLY A 279 1.08 7.59 15.07
C GLY A 279 2.39 7.40 14.31
N LEU A 280 3.19 6.45 14.73
CA LEU A 280 4.49 6.16 14.14
C LEU A 280 4.36 5.71 12.68
N GLY A 281 3.36 4.85 12.37
CA GLY A 281 3.08 4.36 11.03
C GLY A 281 2.68 5.49 10.06
N ALA A 282 1.74 6.36 10.47
CA ALA A 282 1.33 7.51 9.66
C ALA A 282 2.50 8.46 9.37
N ARG A 283 3.34 8.76 10.37
CA ARG A 283 4.55 9.58 10.20
C ARG A 283 5.55 8.94 9.24
N ARG A 284 5.77 7.63 9.39
CA ARG A 284 6.70 6.90 8.52
C ARG A 284 6.20 6.84 7.08
N TYR A 285 4.90 6.65 6.87
CA TYR A 285 4.28 6.71 5.56
C TYR A 285 4.51 8.06 4.87
N LEU A 286 4.29 9.18 5.59
CA LEU A 286 4.58 10.53 5.08
C LEU A 286 6.05 10.73 4.71
N GLN A 287 6.96 10.20 5.51
CA GLN A 287 8.39 10.25 5.21
C GLN A 287 8.73 9.48 3.93
N LEU A 288 8.24 8.25 3.79
CA LEU A 288 8.45 7.40 2.61
C LEU A 288 7.88 8.02 1.33
N LEU A 289 6.71 8.68 1.40
CA LEU A 289 6.16 9.44 0.29
C LEU A 289 7.11 10.55 -0.17
N ARG A 290 7.66 11.33 0.76
CA ARG A 290 8.61 12.42 0.45
C ARG A 290 9.91 11.89 -0.16
N GLU A 291 10.46 10.82 0.36
CA GLU A 291 11.65 10.14 -0.18
C GLU A 291 11.43 9.70 -1.63
N GLN A 292 10.23 9.17 -1.93
CA GLN A 292 9.88 8.72 -3.27
C GLN A 292 9.76 9.88 -4.28
N ILE A 293 9.28 11.04 -3.86
CA ILE A 293 9.16 12.23 -4.72
C ILE A 293 10.53 12.81 -5.00
N GLY A 294 11.40 12.90 -3.98
CA GLY A 294 12.76 13.43 -4.11
C GLY A 294 13.71 12.56 -4.97
N THR A 295 13.35 11.30 -5.23
CA THR A 295 14.15 10.36 -6.04
C THR A 295 13.71 10.26 -7.50
N LYS A 296 12.63 10.91 -7.94
CA LYS A 296 12.25 10.96 -9.36
C LYS A 296 13.10 12.00 -10.09
N PRO A 297 13.94 11.62 -11.07
CA PRO A 297 14.45 12.59 -12.04
C PRO A 297 13.26 13.17 -12.84
N GLU A 298 13.33 14.45 -13.13
CA GLU A 298 12.40 15.23 -13.94
C GLU A 298 12.05 14.58 -15.29
#